data_141edf42db7aa354216516e09655c461
#
_entry.id   141edf42db7aa354216516e09655c461
#
_cell.length_a   1.000
_cell.length_b   1.000
_cell.length_c   1.000
_cell.angle_alpha   90.00
_cell.angle_beta   90.00
_cell.angle_gamma   90.00
#
_symmetry.space_group_name_H-M   'P 1'
#
loop_
_entity.id
_entity.type
_entity.pdbx_description
1 polymer ?
#
loop_
_entity_poly.entity_id
_entity_poly.type
_entity_poly.pdbx_seq_one_letter_code
_entity_poly.pdbx_strand_id
1 'polypeptide(L)'
;NKGGVATLSFGFPYREAPKSYIRKLTLAPAVTAYQLLKKGETILLTWQIVEGEVKDYSDFVRHTWEYCYDTYSPKPVDTPYSIEYMKQTLSQFFVSSFVDKYPLVYNSGIHLRTDACTSNGQAEVGFIGRVLLNAFNAWEYGWECNREDLKANSTKIFDSYLKNGFTEAGFFKESVNFDKNSEDPVHSIRRQSEGLYAIFHFLAYEKEKGRKHPEWEQRLKKMLDMFLQLQNADGSFPRKFRDDFTIVDKSGGSTPSATLPLVMGYKYFKDKRYLDSAKRTAGYLEKELISKADYFSSTLDANCEDKEASLYAATATYYLSLVTKGEEHKHYADLTKQAAYFALSWYYLWDVPFAPGQMLGDIGLKTRGWGNVSVENNHIDVFVFEFADVLRWLSNEYNESRFSDFAEVISTSMRQLLPYEGHMCGIAKVGY
;
A
#
# COMPACT_ATOMS: atom_id res chain seq x y z
N ASN A 1 12.87 20.23 -17.74
CA ASN A 1 12.22 21.33 -18.45
C ASN A 1 12.92 22.64 -18.09
N LYS A 2 13.81 23.14 -18.97
CA LYS A 2 14.42 24.48 -18.84
C LYS A 2 13.73 25.39 -19.83
N GLY A 3 13.07 26.45 -19.35
CA GLY A 3 12.41 27.44 -20.17
C GLY A 3 11.13 27.02 -20.88
N GLY A 4 10.36 26.09 -20.31
CA GLY A 4 9.07 25.66 -20.87
C GLY A 4 9.15 24.73 -22.08
N VAL A 5 10.34 24.28 -22.46
CA VAL A 5 10.54 23.35 -23.59
C VAL A 5 10.68 21.93 -23.05
N ALA A 6 9.80 21.03 -23.46
CA ALA A 6 9.93 19.60 -23.23
C ALA A 6 10.72 18.98 -24.40
N THR A 7 11.66 18.10 -24.08
CA THR A 7 12.43 17.34 -25.06
C THR A 7 12.17 15.87 -24.92
N LEU A 8 11.77 15.23 -26.00
CA LEU A 8 11.67 13.78 -26.11
C LEU A 8 12.94 13.26 -26.77
N SER A 9 13.58 12.28 -26.15
CA SER A 9 14.77 11.65 -26.71
C SER A 9 14.65 10.13 -26.72
N PHE A 10 15.20 9.52 -27.74
CA PHE A 10 15.25 8.07 -27.95
C PHE A 10 16.69 7.62 -27.94
N GLY A 11 16.97 6.47 -27.37
CA GLY A 11 18.32 5.95 -27.31
C GLY A 11 18.38 4.43 -27.27
N PHE A 12 19.36 3.89 -27.99
CA PHE A 12 19.76 2.49 -27.94
C PHE A 12 21.26 2.41 -28.23
N PRO A 13 22.02 1.56 -27.50
CA PRO A 13 21.64 0.78 -26.31
C PRO A 13 21.38 1.67 -25.09
N TYR A 14 20.96 1.03 -23.97
CA TYR A 14 20.59 1.73 -22.74
C TYR A 14 21.70 2.65 -22.23
N ARG A 15 21.29 3.86 -21.87
CA ARG A 15 22.17 4.88 -21.27
C ARG A 15 21.44 5.62 -20.17
N GLU A 16 22.10 5.76 -19.03
CA GLU A 16 21.67 6.61 -17.93
C GLU A 16 22.81 7.51 -17.50
N ALA A 17 22.64 8.81 -17.67
CA ALA A 17 23.67 9.82 -17.40
C ALA A 17 23.02 11.07 -16.75
N PRO A 18 23.77 11.83 -15.94
CA PRO A 18 25.20 11.65 -15.65
C PRO A 18 25.51 10.53 -14.67
N LYS A 19 24.53 10.06 -13.88
CA LYS A 19 24.67 8.99 -12.91
C LYS A 19 23.39 8.17 -12.85
N SER A 20 23.52 6.89 -12.52
CA SER A 20 22.40 6.01 -12.28
C SER A 20 21.90 6.19 -10.85
N TYR A 21 20.59 6.21 -10.66
CA TYR A 21 19.97 6.16 -9.35
C TYR A 21 19.88 4.70 -8.87
N ILE A 22 20.36 4.42 -7.65
CA ILE A 22 20.28 3.08 -7.06
C ILE A 22 19.11 3.01 -6.08
N ARG A 23 19.18 3.79 -4.99
CA ARG A 23 18.15 3.88 -3.95
C ARG A 23 18.46 5.00 -2.96
N LYS A 24 17.46 5.58 -2.32
CA LYS A 24 17.59 6.50 -1.16
C LYS A 24 18.73 7.51 -1.34
N LEU A 25 18.72 8.24 -2.44
CA LEU A 25 19.74 9.23 -2.82
C LEU A 25 21.15 8.66 -3.08
N THR A 26 21.27 7.34 -3.18
CA THR A 26 22.52 6.71 -3.55
C THR A 26 22.66 6.69 -5.06
N LEU A 27 23.72 7.30 -5.57
CA LEU A 27 24.03 7.37 -6.99
C LEU A 27 25.21 6.49 -7.35
N ALA A 28 25.09 5.70 -8.41
CA ALA A 28 26.16 4.99 -9.06
C ALA A 28 26.79 5.81 -10.18
N PRO A 29 27.92 5.39 -10.73
CA PRO A 29 28.43 5.94 -12.00
C PRO A 29 27.40 5.83 -13.12
N ALA A 30 27.51 6.70 -14.11
CA ALA A 30 26.64 6.64 -15.30
C ALA A 30 26.69 5.25 -15.96
N VAL A 31 25.54 4.76 -16.36
CA VAL A 31 25.44 3.53 -17.15
C VAL A 31 25.52 3.89 -18.63
N THR A 32 26.47 3.27 -19.33
CA THR A 32 26.58 3.37 -20.78
C THR A 32 26.76 1.97 -21.34
N ALA A 33 25.74 1.47 -22.02
CA ALA A 33 25.81 0.21 -22.72
C ALA A 33 26.33 0.40 -24.15
N TYR A 34 26.97 -0.62 -24.67
CA TYR A 34 27.48 -0.66 -26.03
C TYR A 34 26.95 -1.90 -26.75
N GLN A 35 26.54 -1.74 -27.99
CA GLN A 35 26.22 -2.85 -28.89
C GLN A 35 27.40 -3.09 -29.81
N LEU A 36 28.05 -4.25 -29.69
CA LEU A 36 29.08 -4.66 -30.64
C LEU A 36 28.45 -5.07 -31.96
N LEU A 37 28.89 -4.41 -33.04
CA LEU A 37 28.47 -4.73 -34.41
C LEU A 37 29.66 -5.27 -35.19
N LYS A 38 29.45 -6.35 -35.91
CA LYS A 38 30.41 -6.84 -36.90
C LYS A 38 30.19 -6.15 -38.23
N LYS A 39 31.20 -6.14 -39.07
CA LYS A 39 31.13 -5.58 -40.40
C LYS A 39 29.97 -6.23 -41.21
N GLY A 40 29.05 -5.39 -41.67
CA GLY A 40 27.88 -5.85 -42.45
C GLY A 40 26.63 -6.17 -41.61
N GLU A 41 26.73 -6.15 -40.28
CA GLU A 41 25.53 -6.27 -39.43
C GLU A 41 24.74 -4.97 -39.44
N THR A 42 23.43 -5.09 -39.40
CA THR A 42 22.48 -3.98 -39.33
C THR A 42 21.56 -4.17 -38.14
N ILE A 43 21.32 -3.09 -37.37
CA ILE A 43 20.29 -3.04 -36.34
C ILE A 43 19.18 -2.15 -36.86
N LEU A 44 17.96 -2.68 -36.83
CA LEU A 44 16.74 -1.93 -37.10
C LEU A 44 16.09 -1.55 -35.78
N LEU A 45 15.89 -0.27 -35.55
CA LEU A 45 15.16 0.26 -34.39
C LEU A 45 13.88 0.90 -34.90
N THR A 46 12.76 0.55 -34.25
CA THR A 46 11.44 1.10 -34.57
C THR A 46 10.87 1.73 -33.34
N TRP A 47 10.37 2.95 -33.46
CA TRP A 47 9.63 3.67 -32.42
C TRP A 47 8.24 4.01 -32.91
N GLN A 48 7.32 4.09 -31.97
CA GLN A 48 5.98 4.60 -32.21
C GLN A 48 5.84 5.93 -31.43
N ILE A 49 5.37 6.96 -32.08
CA ILE A 49 5.01 8.23 -31.46
C ILE A 49 3.50 8.32 -31.47
N VAL A 50 2.92 8.58 -30.29
CA VAL A 50 1.48 8.78 -30.10
C VAL A 50 1.28 10.22 -29.70
N GLU A 51 0.42 10.93 -30.41
CA GLU A 51 0.07 12.32 -30.16
C GLU A 51 -1.40 12.43 -29.78
N GLY A 52 -1.74 13.37 -28.89
CA GLY A 52 -3.11 13.62 -28.46
C GLY A 52 -3.22 14.93 -27.70
N GLU A 53 -4.44 15.43 -27.58
CA GLU A 53 -4.76 16.58 -26.74
C GLU A 53 -5.21 16.12 -25.37
N VAL A 54 -4.73 16.78 -24.32
CA VAL A 54 -5.05 16.50 -22.92
C VAL A 54 -5.35 17.80 -22.19
N LYS A 55 -6.22 17.72 -21.18
CA LYS A 55 -6.62 18.88 -20.39
C LYS A 55 -5.55 19.29 -19.37
N ASP A 56 -4.96 18.28 -18.74
CA ASP A 56 -3.99 18.40 -17.66
C ASP A 56 -3.12 17.15 -17.57
N TYR A 57 -2.22 17.10 -16.59
CA TYR A 57 -1.31 15.97 -16.41
C TYR A 57 -2.03 14.69 -15.97
N SER A 58 -3.10 14.79 -15.15
CA SER A 58 -3.90 13.62 -14.77
C SER A 58 -4.59 12.98 -15.97
N ASP A 59 -5.11 13.80 -16.88
CA ASP A 59 -5.70 13.36 -18.15
C ASP A 59 -4.66 12.71 -19.07
N PHE A 60 -3.44 13.27 -19.12
CA PHE A 60 -2.31 12.66 -19.83
C PHE A 60 -1.98 11.25 -19.27
N VAL A 61 -1.90 11.12 -17.95
CA VAL A 61 -1.64 9.82 -17.29
C VAL A 61 -2.73 8.81 -17.65
N ARG A 62 -4.00 9.21 -17.60
CA ARG A 62 -5.13 8.37 -17.97
C ARG A 62 -5.03 7.88 -19.41
N HIS A 63 -4.90 8.78 -20.37
CA HIS A 63 -4.81 8.44 -21.80
C HIS A 63 -3.60 7.55 -22.11
N THR A 64 -2.46 7.84 -21.47
CA THR A 64 -1.24 7.04 -21.63
C THR A 64 -1.46 5.62 -21.09
N TRP A 65 -2.06 5.48 -19.89
CA TRP A 65 -2.32 4.18 -19.32
C TRP A 65 -3.33 3.38 -20.16
N GLU A 66 -4.44 3.99 -20.57
CA GLU A 66 -5.44 3.35 -21.42
C GLU A 66 -4.84 2.84 -22.74
N TYR A 67 -4.04 3.69 -23.41
CA TYR A 67 -3.33 3.30 -24.61
C TYR A 67 -2.38 2.13 -24.40
N CYS A 68 -1.57 2.17 -23.35
CA CYS A 68 -0.65 1.09 -23.00
C CYS A 68 -1.42 -0.19 -22.64
N TYR A 69 -2.50 -0.08 -21.88
CA TYR A 69 -3.35 -1.22 -21.52
C TYR A 69 -3.92 -1.90 -22.78
N ASP A 70 -4.50 -1.14 -23.70
CA ASP A 70 -5.06 -1.67 -24.95
C ASP A 70 -3.98 -2.28 -25.84
N THR A 71 -2.78 -1.70 -25.85
CA THR A 71 -1.64 -2.18 -26.64
C THR A 71 -1.10 -3.51 -26.09
N TYR A 72 -0.87 -3.61 -24.79
CA TYR A 72 -0.28 -4.80 -24.16
C TYR A 72 -1.32 -5.85 -23.79
N SER A 73 -2.57 -5.45 -23.59
CA SER A 73 -3.69 -6.32 -23.25
C SER A 73 -3.31 -7.36 -22.17
N PRO A 74 -2.85 -6.92 -20.99
CA PRO A 74 -2.31 -7.80 -19.96
C PRO A 74 -3.35 -8.84 -19.54
N LYS A 75 -2.93 -10.10 -19.48
CA LYS A 75 -3.77 -11.21 -19.04
C LYS A 75 -3.38 -11.62 -17.62
N PRO A 76 -4.32 -12.16 -16.83
CA PRO A 76 -4.00 -12.78 -15.55
C PRO A 76 -2.79 -13.72 -15.67
N VAL A 77 -2.01 -13.81 -14.60
CA VAL A 77 -0.89 -14.73 -14.57
C VAL A 77 -1.43 -16.12 -14.28
N ASP A 78 -1.06 -17.08 -15.14
CA ASP A 78 -1.34 -18.47 -14.85
C ASP A 78 -0.52 -18.93 -13.64
N THR A 79 -1.21 -19.29 -12.57
CA THR A 79 -0.62 -19.73 -11.31
C THR A 79 -1.41 -20.92 -10.79
N PRO A 80 -0.75 -22.00 -10.31
CA PRO A 80 -1.43 -23.14 -9.75
C PRO A 80 -2.12 -22.86 -8.41
N TYR A 81 -1.92 -21.64 -7.85
CA TYR A 81 -2.40 -21.30 -6.52
C TYR A 81 -3.71 -20.56 -6.55
N SER A 82 -4.75 -21.19 -6.00
CA SER A 82 -6.06 -20.59 -5.76
C SER A 82 -6.00 -19.54 -4.65
N ILE A 83 -7.05 -18.71 -4.56
CA ILE A 83 -7.23 -17.79 -3.42
C ILE A 83 -7.30 -18.56 -2.11
N GLU A 84 -7.93 -19.73 -2.10
CA GLU A 84 -8.01 -20.57 -0.91
C GLU A 84 -6.63 -21.08 -0.47
N TYR A 85 -5.80 -21.52 -1.41
CA TYR A 85 -4.41 -21.89 -1.12
C TYR A 85 -3.63 -20.71 -0.53
N MET A 86 -3.81 -19.50 -1.08
CA MET A 86 -3.19 -18.28 -0.55
C MET A 86 -3.61 -18.02 0.89
N LYS A 87 -4.92 -18.07 1.19
CA LYS A 87 -5.44 -17.88 2.55
C LYS A 87 -4.87 -18.92 3.53
N GLN A 88 -4.81 -20.18 3.13
CA GLN A 88 -4.23 -21.26 3.95
C GLN A 88 -2.74 -21.03 4.20
N THR A 89 -1.96 -20.69 3.17
CA THR A 89 -0.52 -20.43 3.30
C THR A 89 -0.24 -19.24 4.21
N LEU A 90 -0.95 -18.13 4.03
CA LEU A 90 -0.82 -16.96 4.90
C LEU A 90 -1.27 -17.23 6.34
N SER A 91 -2.30 -18.05 6.53
CA SER A 91 -2.74 -18.48 7.86
C SER A 91 -1.70 -19.36 8.55
N GLN A 92 -1.07 -20.26 7.82
CA GLN A 92 0.04 -21.07 8.33
C GLN A 92 1.23 -20.19 8.74
N PHE A 93 1.57 -19.19 7.90
CA PHE A 93 2.58 -18.20 8.22
C PHE A 93 2.21 -17.40 9.49
N PHE A 94 0.97 -16.97 9.64
CA PHE A 94 0.50 -16.26 10.83
C PHE A 94 0.71 -17.09 12.10
N VAL A 95 0.43 -18.38 12.05
CA VAL A 95 0.62 -19.28 13.20
C VAL A 95 2.11 -19.52 13.49
N SER A 96 2.91 -19.82 12.46
CA SER A 96 4.34 -20.15 12.64
C SER A 96 5.20 -18.94 13.00
N SER A 97 4.77 -17.74 12.64
CA SER A 97 5.48 -16.49 12.96
C SER A 97 5.05 -15.84 14.29
N PHE A 98 4.12 -16.46 15.02
CA PHE A 98 3.54 -15.92 16.23
C PHE A 98 4.54 -15.83 17.39
N VAL A 99 4.59 -14.66 18.05
CA VAL A 99 5.51 -14.38 19.17
C VAL A 99 4.70 -13.85 20.35
N ASP A 100 4.65 -14.59 21.47
CA ASP A 100 3.88 -14.23 22.66
C ASP A 100 4.71 -14.12 23.96
N LYS A 101 6.02 -14.03 23.81
CA LYS A 101 6.95 -13.91 24.95
C LYS A 101 7.16 -12.48 25.48
N TYR A 102 6.59 -11.48 24.81
CA TYR A 102 6.73 -10.08 25.13
C TYR A 102 5.39 -9.45 25.56
N PRO A 103 5.42 -8.24 26.20
CA PRO A 103 4.19 -7.54 26.57
C PRO A 103 3.24 -7.20 25.42
N LEU A 104 3.77 -6.95 24.21
CA LEU A 104 3.00 -6.92 22.97
C LEU A 104 3.22 -8.23 22.22
N VAL A 105 2.12 -8.85 21.83
CA VAL A 105 2.11 -10.06 21.01
C VAL A 105 2.06 -9.67 19.54
N TYR A 106 2.82 -10.33 18.70
CA TYR A 106 2.96 -9.98 17.29
C TYR A 106 3.40 -11.15 16.42
N ASN A 107 3.49 -10.93 15.11
CA ASN A 107 4.07 -11.85 14.16
C ASN A 107 5.47 -11.39 13.75
N SER A 108 6.43 -12.28 13.78
CA SER A 108 7.79 -12.02 13.33
C SER A 108 7.94 -12.26 11.83
N GLY A 109 8.95 -11.64 11.22
CA GLY A 109 9.32 -11.91 9.84
C GLY A 109 10.12 -13.21 9.65
N ILE A 110 10.27 -13.64 8.40
CA ILE A 110 11.18 -14.72 8.00
C ILE A 110 12.58 -14.17 7.77
N HIS A 111 13.58 -14.93 8.20
CA HIS A 111 14.96 -14.72 7.81
C HIS A 111 15.31 -15.66 6.65
N LEU A 112 15.21 -15.18 5.41
CA LEU A 112 15.35 -16.01 4.21
C LEU A 112 16.65 -16.81 4.10
N ARG A 113 17.76 -16.28 4.64
CA ARG A 113 19.07 -16.97 4.57
C ARG A 113 19.15 -18.21 5.45
N THR A 114 18.38 -18.23 6.54
CA THR A 114 18.39 -19.33 7.49
C THR A 114 17.17 -20.23 7.35
N ASP A 115 16.23 -19.84 6.49
CA ASP A 115 14.95 -20.52 6.30
C ASP A 115 14.25 -20.78 7.65
N ALA A 116 14.36 -19.81 8.55
CA ALA A 116 13.80 -19.87 9.88
C ALA A 116 12.97 -18.64 10.17
N CYS A 117 11.83 -18.84 10.81
CA CYS A 117 11.06 -17.77 11.42
C CYS A 117 11.70 -17.45 12.79
N THR A 118 12.44 -16.35 12.83
CA THR A 118 13.09 -15.89 14.06
C THR A 118 12.42 -14.61 14.52
N SER A 119 12.23 -14.48 15.85
CA SER A 119 11.76 -13.22 16.42
C SER A 119 12.77 -12.12 16.11
N ASN A 120 12.29 -11.07 15.43
CA ASN A 120 13.08 -9.86 15.20
C ASN A 120 13.06 -8.89 16.40
N GLY A 121 12.41 -9.29 17.51
CA GLY A 121 12.28 -8.50 18.72
C GLY A 121 11.49 -7.20 18.54
N GLN A 122 10.73 -7.04 17.45
CA GLN A 122 10.08 -5.78 17.11
C GLN A 122 8.61 -5.96 16.77
N ALA A 123 7.74 -5.21 17.48
CA ALA A 123 6.32 -5.10 17.19
C ALA A 123 6.01 -3.76 16.53
N GLU A 124 5.24 -3.76 15.43
CA GLU A 124 4.86 -2.56 14.69
C GLU A 124 3.37 -2.57 14.38
N VAL A 125 2.67 -1.49 14.73
CA VAL A 125 1.23 -1.35 14.56
C VAL A 125 0.81 -1.17 13.11
N GLY A 126 1.64 -0.55 12.30
CA GLY A 126 1.38 -0.26 10.89
C GLY A 126 2.63 -0.42 10.02
N PHE A 127 2.55 0.04 8.78
CA PHE A 127 3.58 -0.06 7.76
C PHE A 127 3.94 -1.53 7.45
N ILE A 128 5.15 -1.99 7.72
CA ILE A 128 5.57 -3.37 7.42
C ILE A 128 4.91 -4.37 8.39
N GLY A 129 4.89 -4.07 9.67
CA GLY A 129 4.41 -5.01 10.70
C GLY A 129 2.91 -5.27 10.65
N ARG A 130 2.10 -4.23 10.57
CA ARG A 130 0.62 -4.28 10.53
C ARG A 130 0.00 -5.32 11.45
N VAL A 131 0.51 -5.43 12.67
CA VAL A 131 0.16 -6.52 13.58
C VAL A 131 -1.35 -6.64 13.81
N LEU A 132 -2.03 -5.50 14.01
CA LEU A 132 -3.49 -5.50 14.25
C LEU A 132 -4.29 -5.89 13.01
N LEU A 133 -3.85 -5.49 11.81
CA LEU A 133 -4.53 -5.89 10.56
C LEU A 133 -4.33 -7.38 10.27
N ASN A 134 -3.12 -7.88 10.48
CA ASN A 134 -2.84 -9.32 10.36
C ASN A 134 -3.70 -10.13 11.35
N ALA A 135 -3.83 -9.65 12.59
CA ALA A 135 -4.68 -10.27 13.60
C ALA A 135 -6.16 -10.27 13.20
N PHE A 136 -6.66 -9.15 12.62
CA PHE A 136 -8.03 -9.09 12.12
C PHE A 136 -8.27 -10.08 10.98
N ASN A 137 -7.39 -10.11 9.97
CA ASN A 137 -7.53 -11.04 8.85
C ASN A 137 -7.52 -12.50 9.31
N ALA A 138 -6.64 -12.84 10.26
CA ALA A 138 -6.60 -14.18 10.86
C ALA A 138 -7.84 -14.48 11.72
N TRP A 139 -8.36 -13.48 12.44
CA TRP A 139 -9.60 -13.59 13.20
C TRP A 139 -10.80 -13.90 12.33
N GLU A 140 -11.01 -13.10 11.26
CA GLU A 140 -12.11 -13.28 10.33
C GLU A 140 -12.04 -14.64 9.65
N TYR A 141 -10.89 -15.01 9.09
CA TYR A 141 -10.69 -16.32 8.44
C TYR A 141 -10.79 -17.46 9.44
N GLY A 142 -10.36 -17.28 10.69
CA GLY A 142 -10.51 -18.25 11.77
C GLY A 142 -11.97 -18.56 12.08
N TRP A 143 -12.86 -17.58 12.02
CA TRP A 143 -14.30 -17.78 12.14
C TRP A 143 -14.91 -18.42 10.88
N GLU A 144 -14.49 -17.98 9.69
CA GLU A 144 -14.94 -18.52 8.40
C GLU A 144 -14.63 -20.02 8.28
N CYS A 145 -13.43 -20.44 8.69
CA CYS A 145 -12.94 -21.83 8.55
C CYS A 145 -12.94 -22.64 9.84
N ASN A 146 -13.51 -22.12 10.93
CA ASN A 146 -13.51 -22.73 12.26
C ASN A 146 -12.12 -23.13 12.78
N ARG A 147 -11.11 -22.24 12.60
CA ARG A 147 -9.73 -22.41 13.01
C ARG A 147 -9.48 -21.77 14.38
N GLU A 148 -9.50 -22.60 15.45
CA GLU A 148 -9.35 -22.13 16.84
C GLU A 148 -7.97 -21.51 17.12
N ASP A 149 -6.91 -22.01 16.49
CA ASP A 149 -5.56 -21.49 16.60
C ASP A 149 -5.46 -20.03 16.10
N LEU A 150 -6.08 -19.72 14.97
CA LEU A 150 -6.12 -18.35 14.43
C LEU A 150 -6.90 -17.40 15.36
N LYS A 151 -8.07 -17.84 15.84
CA LYS A 151 -8.89 -17.07 16.78
C LYS A 151 -8.14 -16.81 18.10
N ALA A 152 -7.52 -17.84 18.66
CA ALA A 152 -6.78 -17.73 19.93
C ALA A 152 -5.57 -16.79 19.80
N ASN A 153 -4.79 -16.92 18.73
CA ASN A 153 -3.63 -16.06 18.50
C ASN A 153 -4.04 -14.60 18.26
N SER A 154 -5.09 -14.37 17.47
CA SER A 154 -5.63 -13.02 17.23
C SER A 154 -6.14 -12.38 18.53
N THR A 155 -6.86 -13.13 19.36
CA THR A 155 -7.32 -12.65 20.68
C THR A 155 -6.13 -12.19 21.52
N LYS A 156 -5.07 -13.00 21.63
CA LYS A 156 -3.86 -12.62 22.38
C LYS A 156 -3.24 -11.32 21.86
N ILE A 157 -3.21 -11.12 20.53
CA ILE A 157 -2.72 -9.88 19.95
C ILE A 157 -3.61 -8.70 20.38
N PHE A 158 -4.92 -8.79 20.17
CA PHE A 158 -5.85 -7.72 20.53
C PHE A 158 -5.79 -7.36 22.01
N ASP A 159 -5.80 -8.36 22.89
CA ASP A 159 -5.74 -8.15 24.34
C ASP A 159 -4.40 -7.51 24.77
N SER A 160 -3.29 -7.95 24.17
CA SER A 160 -1.97 -7.39 24.47
C SER A 160 -1.86 -5.91 24.06
N TYR A 161 -2.39 -5.56 22.88
CA TYR A 161 -2.41 -4.19 22.40
C TYR A 161 -3.38 -3.30 23.18
N LEU A 162 -4.56 -3.81 23.54
CA LEU A 162 -5.51 -3.07 24.38
C LEU A 162 -4.87 -2.70 25.73
N LYS A 163 -4.10 -3.62 26.30
CA LYS A 163 -3.45 -3.45 27.62
C LYS A 163 -2.16 -2.62 27.54
N ASN A 164 -1.29 -2.87 26.56
CA ASN A 164 0.09 -2.37 26.55
C ASN A 164 0.44 -1.56 25.29
N GLY A 165 -0.44 -1.51 24.28
CA GLY A 165 -0.14 -0.96 22.95
C GLY A 165 -0.39 0.53 22.80
N PHE A 166 -0.66 1.27 23.89
CA PHE A 166 -0.91 2.70 23.85
C PHE A 166 0.13 3.46 24.66
N THR A 167 0.48 4.65 24.19
CA THR A 167 1.27 5.63 24.96
C THR A 167 0.41 6.26 26.08
N GLU A 168 1.03 7.03 26.95
CA GLU A 168 0.31 7.77 28.01
C GLU A 168 -0.69 8.78 27.42
N ALA A 169 -0.35 9.42 26.31
CA ALA A 169 -1.25 10.33 25.60
C ALA A 169 -2.46 9.58 25.00
N GLY A 170 -2.27 8.33 24.59
CA GLY A 170 -3.31 7.45 24.06
C GLY A 170 -3.19 7.17 22.56
N PHE A 171 -2.07 7.49 21.92
CA PHE A 171 -1.72 7.03 20.60
C PHE A 171 -1.25 5.57 20.64
N PHE A 172 -1.30 4.86 19.54
CA PHE A 172 -0.63 3.57 19.46
C PHE A 172 0.89 3.73 19.60
N LYS A 173 1.52 2.80 20.31
CA LYS A 173 2.96 2.57 20.23
C LYS A 173 3.29 2.06 18.85
N GLU A 174 3.96 2.86 18.03
CA GLU A 174 4.14 2.54 16.61
C GLU A 174 5.11 1.41 16.36
N SER A 175 6.25 1.46 17.06
CA SER A 175 7.32 0.48 16.96
C SER A 175 7.97 0.30 18.31
N VAL A 176 7.94 -0.92 18.83
CA VAL A 176 8.56 -1.30 20.09
C VAL A 176 9.61 -2.37 19.81
N ASN A 177 10.86 -2.08 20.10
CA ASN A 177 11.95 -3.03 19.98
C ASN A 177 12.32 -3.59 21.37
N PHE A 178 11.94 -4.84 21.62
CA PHE A 178 12.14 -5.49 22.90
C PHE A 178 13.59 -5.88 23.16
N ASP A 179 14.36 -6.20 22.12
CA ASP A 179 15.77 -6.57 22.24
C ASP A 179 16.62 -5.35 22.63
N LYS A 180 16.23 -4.16 22.18
CA LYS A 180 16.88 -2.89 22.52
C LYS A 180 16.20 -2.15 23.66
N ASN A 181 15.09 -2.66 24.19
CA ASN A 181 14.25 -1.98 25.18
C ASN A 181 13.96 -0.52 24.78
N SER A 182 13.51 -0.31 23.56
CA SER A 182 13.24 1.01 23.00
C SER A 182 11.89 1.08 22.33
N GLU A 183 11.26 2.24 22.42
CA GLU A 183 10.02 2.61 21.77
C GLU A 183 10.27 3.85 20.91
N ASP A 184 9.67 3.89 19.71
CA ASP A 184 9.76 5.07 18.85
C ASP A 184 8.92 6.22 19.46
N PRO A 185 9.53 7.35 19.84
CA PRO A 185 8.82 8.49 20.41
C PRO A 185 8.15 9.38 19.35
N VAL A 186 8.30 9.05 18.08
CA VAL A 186 7.75 9.82 16.96
C VAL A 186 6.67 9.01 16.26
N HIS A 187 5.47 9.58 16.21
CA HIS A 187 4.33 8.99 15.53
C HIS A 187 4.28 9.40 14.08
N SER A 188 3.80 8.48 13.24
CA SER A 188 3.44 8.71 11.86
C SER A 188 1.91 8.69 11.72
N ILE A 189 1.33 9.70 11.10
CA ILE A 189 -0.12 9.72 10.86
C ILE A 189 -0.58 8.45 10.11
N ARG A 190 0.25 7.92 9.20
CA ARG A 190 -0.02 6.68 8.49
C ARG A 190 -0.12 5.47 9.43
N ARG A 191 0.88 5.23 10.28
CA ARG A 191 0.87 4.06 11.19
C ARG A 191 -0.26 4.13 12.19
N GLN A 192 -0.56 5.33 12.73
CA GLN A 192 -1.71 5.52 13.62
C GLN A 192 -3.02 5.23 12.91
N SER A 193 -3.16 5.68 11.65
CA SER A 193 -4.33 5.43 10.83
C SER A 193 -4.51 3.95 10.48
N GLU A 194 -3.42 3.23 10.17
CA GLU A 194 -3.46 1.80 9.88
C GLU A 194 -3.88 0.97 11.12
N GLY A 195 -3.43 1.36 12.31
CA GLY A 195 -3.88 0.75 13.56
C GLY A 195 -5.38 0.97 13.81
N LEU A 196 -5.86 2.20 13.66
CA LEU A 196 -7.29 2.52 13.76
C LEU A 196 -8.11 1.77 12.72
N TYR A 197 -7.67 1.74 11.47
CA TYR A 197 -8.29 1.02 10.37
C TYR A 197 -8.49 -0.47 10.72
N ALA A 198 -7.45 -1.12 11.20
CA ALA A 198 -7.50 -2.53 11.57
C ALA A 198 -8.53 -2.81 12.68
N ILE A 199 -8.53 -1.99 13.74
CA ILE A 199 -9.47 -2.18 14.85
C ILE A 199 -10.90 -1.80 14.46
N PHE A 200 -11.11 -0.83 13.56
CA PHE A 200 -12.47 -0.57 13.05
C PHE A 200 -13.04 -1.74 12.24
N HIS A 201 -12.23 -2.43 11.46
CA HIS A 201 -12.66 -3.67 10.80
C HIS A 201 -13.04 -4.74 11.83
N PHE A 202 -12.18 -4.95 12.83
CA PHE A 202 -12.48 -5.87 13.93
C PHE A 202 -13.79 -5.52 14.64
N LEU A 203 -13.97 -4.26 15.05
CA LEU A 203 -15.18 -3.83 15.74
C LEU A 203 -16.44 -3.91 14.88
N ALA A 204 -16.34 -3.61 13.59
CA ALA A 204 -17.46 -3.74 12.66
C ALA A 204 -17.89 -5.20 12.51
N TYR A 205 -16.92 -6.11 12.29
CA TYR A 205 -17.15 -7.54 12.22
C TYR A 205 -17.77 -8.09 13.50
N GLU A 206 -17.22 -7.74 14.66
CA GLU A 206 -17.73 -8.17 15.96
C GLU A 206 -19.15 -7.68 16.24
N LYS A 207 -19.43 -6.43 15.87
CA LYS A 207 -20.77 -5.84 16.01
C LYS A 207 -21.82 -6.56 15.16
N GLU A 208 -21.47 -6.96 13.93
CA GLU A 208 -22.35 -7.78 13.07
C GLU A 208 -22.66 -9.14 13.68
N LYS A 209 -21.73 -9.70 14.45
CA LYS A 209 -21.90 -10.95 15.21
C LYS A 209 -22.53 -10.74 16.60
N GLY A 210 -22.97 -9.52 16.94
CA GLY A 210 -23.60 -9.18 18.21
C GLY A 210 -22.63 -9.05 19.40
N ARG A 211 -21.32 -9.05 19.16
CA ARG A 211 -20.29 -8.90 20.20
C ARG A 211 -19.86 -7.44 20.34
N LYS A 212 -19.53 -7.03 21.56
CA LYS A 212 -19.19 -5.65 21.92
C LYS A 212 -17.82 -5.57 22.59
N HIS A 213 -17.08 -4.53 22.28
CA HIS A 213 -15.74 -4.26 22.81
C HIS A 213 -15.61 -2.81 23.31
N PRO A 214 -16.28 -2.44 24.42
CA PRO A 214 -16.40 -1.05 24.88
C PRO A 214 -15.06 -0.38 25.18
N GLU A 215 -14.06 -1.16 25.63
CA GLU A 215 -12.71 -0.62 25.89
C GLU A 215 -12.01 -0.22 24.59
N TRP A 216 -12.11 -1.03 23.53
CA TRP A 216 -11.63 -0.66 22.22
C TRP A 216 -12.37 0.56 21.65
N GLU A 217 -13.68 0.58 21.76
CA GLU A 217 -14.52 1.72 21.32
C GLU A 217 -14.07 3.03 21.99
N GLN A 218 -13.81 3.00 23.31
CA GLN A 218 -13.31 4.15 24.06
C GLN A 218 -11.93 4.61 23.56
N ARG A 219 -10.99 3.67 23.34
CA ARG A 219 -9.66 3.98 22.81
C ARG A 219 -9.71 4.63 21.44
N LEU A 220 -10.47 4.04 20.53
CA LEU A 220 -10.59 4.57 19.16
C LEU A 220 -11.26 5.93 19.12
N LYS A 221 -12.30 6.14 19.91
CA LYS A 221 -12.95 7.45 20.01
C LYS A 221 -12.00 8.52 20.51
N LYS A 222 -11.21 8.22 21.55
CA LYS A 222 -10.16 9.13 22.05
C LYS A 222 -9.14 9.46 20.94
N MET A 223 -8.67 8.46 20.20
CA MET A 223 -7.71 8.68 19.12
C MET A 223 -8.29 9.51 17.97
N LEU A 224 -9.54 9.27 17.58
CA LEU A 224 -10.19 10.10 16.57
C LEU A 224 -10.36 11.55 17.02
N ASP A 225 -10.71 11.78 18.29
CA ASP A 225 -10.78 13.15 18.86
C ASP A 225 -9.40 13.82 18.87
N MET A 226 -8.30 13.06 19.09
CA MET A 226 -6.93 13.56 18.93
C MET A 226 -6.59 13.86 17.46
N PHE A 227 -7.08 13.06 16.51
CA PHE A 227 -6.92 13.36 15.08
C PHE A 227 -7.61 14.68 14.71
N LEU A 228 -8.80 14.97 15.26
CA LEU A 228 -9.44 16.26 15.02
C LEU A 228 -8.58 17.44 15.49
N GLN A 229 -7.77 17.26 16.56
CA GLN A 229 -6.84 18.29 17.04
C GLN A 229 -5.57 18.41 16.19
N LEU A 230 -5.11 17.30 15.59
CA LEU A 230 -3.93 17.27 14.71
C LEU A 230 -4.18 17.84 13.32
N GLN A 231 -5.46 17.88 12.88
CA GLN A 231 -5.80 18.33 11.53
C GLN A 231 -5.52 19.82 11.35
N ASN A 232 -4.73 20.15 10.33
CA ASN A 232 -4.47 21.53 9.95
C ASN A 232 -5.72 22.23 9.35
N ALA A 233 -5.69 23.55 9.31
CA ALA A 233 -6.80 24.35 8.79
C ALA A 233 -7.10 24.10 7.30
N ASP A 234 -6.08 23.71 6.51
CA ASP A 234 -6.22 23.32 5.11
C ASP A 234 -6.74 21.90 4.90
N GLY A 235 -7.00 21.16 5.96
CA GLY A 235 -7.47 19.78 5.94
C GLY A 235 -6.37 18.72 5.94
N SER A 236 -5.11 19.09 5.81
CA SER A 236 -3.98 18.16 5.88
C SER A 236 -3.72 17.65 7.30
N PHE A 237 -2.94 16.57 7.36
CA PHE A 237 -2.34 16.07 8.58
C PHE A 237 -0.81 16.13 8.50
N PRO A 238 -0.11 16.43 9.61
CA PRO A 238 1.34 16.33 9.62
C PRO A 238 1.77 14.87 9.43
N ARG A 239 2.85 14.66 8.68
CA ARG A 239 3.39 13.32 8.44
C ARG A 239 3.88 12.67 9.72
N LYS A 240 4.58 13.44 10.58
CA LYS A 240 5.14 12.97 11.85
C LYS A 240 4.94 13.97 12.99
N PHE A 241 4.65 13.45 14.17
CA PHE A 241 4.37 14.22 15.37
C PHE A 241 4.75 13.44 16.64
N ARG A 242 4.65 14.05 17.83
CA ARG A 242 4.91 13.43 19.13
C ARG A 242 3.64 13.38 19.99
N ASP A 243 3.70 12.67 21.11
CA ASP A 243 2.60 12.56 22.10
C ASP A 243 2.03 13.91 22.56
N ASP A 244 2.85 14.92 22.64
CA ASP A 244 2.47 16.31 23.02
C ASP A 244 2.00 17.17 21.84
N PHE A 245 1.73 16.55 20.68
CA PHE A 245 1.34 17.20 19.42
C PHE A 245 2.44 18.06 18.78
N THR A 246 3.68 18.01 19.28
CA THR A 246 4.81 18.67 18.59
C THR A 246 5.01 18.08 17.20
N ILE A 247 4.95 18.92 16.18
CA ILE A 247 5.12 18.51 14.79
C ILE A 247 6.59 18.29 14.47
N VAL A 248 6.93 17.09 14.01
CA VAL A 248 8.28 16.67 13.58
C VAL A 248 8.46 16.81 12.07
N ASP A 249 7.43 16.44 11.30
CA ASP A 249 7.40 16.59 9.84
C ASP A 249 6.01 17.07 9.43
N LYS A 250 5.93 18.26 8.87
CA LYS A 250 4.68 18.91 8.48
C LYS A 250 4.17 18.50 7.09
N SER A 251 4.90 17.66 6.36
CA SER A 251 4.50 17.20 5.02
C SER A 251 3.10 16.58 5.05
N GLY A 252 2.23 17.01 4.15
CA GLY A 252 0.82 16.58 4.09
C GLY A 252 0.56 15.35 3.24
N GLY A 253 1.57 14.77 2.59
CA GLY A 253 1.40 13.68 1.63
C GLY A 253 0.85 12.37 2.21
N SER A 254 0.97 12.15 3.52
CA SER A 254 0.36 11.01 4.22
C SER A 254 -1.09 11.25 4.68
N THR A 255 -1.66 12.44 4.43
CA THR A 255 -3.04 12.80 4.79
C THR A 255 -4.10 11.78 4.31
N PRO A 256 -4.00 11.19 3.10
CA PRO A 256 -5.00 10.22 2.64
C PRO A 256 -5.22 9.05 3.61
N SER A 257 -4.17 8.59 4.30
CA SER A 257 -4.31 7.49 5.26
C SER A 257 -5.25 7.82 6.43
N ALA A 258 -5.27 9.08 6.88
CA ALA A 258 -6.13 9.52 7.99
C ALA A 258 -7.62 9.63 7.61
N THR A 259 -7.93 9.79 6.33
CA THR A 259 -9.32 9.86 5.85
C THR A 259 -10.07 8.56 6.15
N LEU A 260 -9.41 7.42 6.01
CA LEU A 260 -10.02 6.10 6.18
C LEU A 260 -10.62 5.89 7.59
N PRO A 261 -9.84 5.99 8.69
CA PRO A 261 -10.40 5.81 10.02
C PRO A 261 -11.39 6.90 10.42
N LEU A 262 -11.31 8.12 9.86
CA LEU A 262 -12.31 9.16 10.06
C LEU A 262 -13.67 8.76 9.46
N VAL A 263 -13.69 8.25 8.22
CA VAL A 263 -14.92 7.74 7.59
C VAL A 263 -15.46 6.53 8.35
N MET A 264 -14.58 5.58 8.73
CA MET A 264 -14.98 4.39 9.50
C MET A 264 -15.54 4.78 10.87
N GLY A 265 -14.92 5.75 11.55
CA GLY A 265 -15.39 6.29 12.82
C GLY A 265 -16.77 6.95 12.70
N TYR A 266 -17.02 7.71 11.64
CA TYR A 266 -18.35 8.22 11.32
C TYR A 266 -19.35 7.07 11.10
N LYS A 267 -19.02 6.07 10.31
CA LYS A 267 -19.90 4.90 10.09
C LYS A 267 -20.22 4.16 11.37
N TYR A 268 -19.24 4.01 12.25
CA TYR A 268 -19.36 3.24 13.49
C TYR A 268 -20.09 4.02 14.60
N PHE A 269 -19.61 5.23 14.93
CA PHE A 269 -20.10 6.05 16.05
C PHE A 269 -21.23 7.00 15.67
N LYS A 270 -21.50 7.23 14.38
CA LYS A 270 -22.46 8.21 13.86
C LYS A 270 -22.14 9.66 14.24
N ASP A 271 -20.88 9.96 14.57
CA ASP A 271 -20.42 11.30 14.91
C ASP A 271 -20.00 12.07 13.64
N LYS A 272 -20.77 13.10 13.30
CA LYS A 272 -20.55 13.90 12.09
C LYS A 272 -19.22 14.65 12.07
N ARG A 273 -18.63 14.95 13.24
CA ARG A 273 -17.32 15.63 13.31
C ARG A 273 -16.25 14.86 12.54
N TYR A 274 -16.28 13.53 12.57
CA TYR A 274 -15.34 12.68 11.85
C TYR A 274 -15.56 12.75 10.34
N LEU A 275 -16.82 12.74 9.88
CA LEU A 275 -17.13 12.92 8.46
C LEU A 275 -16.73 14.31 7.95
N ASP A 276 -16.98 15.35 8.73
CA ASP A 276 -16.61 16.73 8.37
C ASP A 276 -15.08 16.87 8.29
N SER A 277 -14.34 16.21 9.18
CA SER A 277 -12.90 16.13 9.12
C SER A 277 -12.42 15.36 7.87
N ALA A 278 -13.02 14.21 7.56
CA ALA A 278 -12.70 13.45 6.35
C ALA A 278 -12.99 14.24 5.06
N LYS A 279 -14.04 15.02 5.01
CA LYS A 279 -14.34 15.92 3.88
C LYS A 279 -13.30 17.05 3.75
N ARG A 280 -12.79 17.58 4.86
CA ARG A 280 -11.68 18.55 4.80
C ARG A 280 -10.40 17.90 4.27
N THR A 281 -10.10 16.64 4.64
CA THR A 281 -8.96 15.93 4.00
C THR A 281 -9.15 15.83 2.51
N ALA A 282 -10.35 15.49 2.02
CA ALA A 282 -10.63 15.40 0.58
C ALA A 282 -10.35 16.70 -0.15
N GLY A 283 -10.73 17.85 0.41
CA GLY A 283 -10.40 19.16 -0.16
C GLY A 283 -8.89 19.39 -0.30
N TYR A 284 -8.11 18.96 0.70
CA TYR A 284 -6.64 18.98 0.61
C TYR A 284 -6.12 18.01 -0.46
N LEU A 285 -6.62 16.77 -0.48
CA LEU A 285 -6.22 15.76 -1.46
C LEU A 285 -6.47 16.23 -2.89
N GLU A 286 -7.68 16.75 -3.15
CA GLU A 286 -8.04 17.27 -4.47
C GLU A 286 -7.09 18.38 -4.91
N LYS A 287 -6.87 19.37 -4.05
CA LYS A 287 -6.10 20.57 -4.39
C LYS A 287 -4.60 20.31 -4.51
N GLU A 288 -4.02 19.52 -3.58
CA GLU A 288 -2.57 19.44 -3.42
C GLU A 288 -1.98 18.14 -4.00
N LEU A 289 -2.77 17.06 -4.10
CA LEU A 289 -2.29 15.79 -4.61
C LEU A 289 -2.92 15.44 -5.98
N ILE A 290 -4.24 15.31 -6.04
CA ILE A 290 -4.93 14.71 -7.19
C ILE A 290 -4.89 15.62 -8.41
N SER A 291 -5.26 16.91 -8.26
CA SER A 291 -5.24 17.87 -9.39
C SER A 291 -3.84 18.16 -9.91
N LYS A 292 -2.83 17.99 -9.07
CA LYS A 292 -1.43 18.16 -9.44
C LYS A 292 -0.76 16.87 -9.92
N ALA A 293 -1.42 15.73 -9.69
CA ALA A 293 -0.86 14.40 -9.83
C ALA A 293 0.49 14.28 -9.09
N ASP A 294 0.57 14.82 -7.87
CA ASP A 294 1.76 14.88 -7.01
C ASP A 294 1.49 14.08 -5.73
N TYR A 295 1.78 12.78 -5.75
CA TYR A 295 1.49 11.84 -4.67
C TYR A 295 2.78 11.44 -3.97
N PHE A 296 3.03 12.00 -2.81
CA PHE A 296 4.32 11.91 -2.13
C PHE A 296 4.20 11.53 -0.65
N SER A 297 5.32 11.11 -0.08
CA SER A 297 5.54 10.97 1.37
C SER A 297 4.60 10.01 2.12
N SER A 298 4.08 8.97 1.47
CA SER A 298 3.37 7.91 2.19
C SER A 298 4.32 6.86 2.76
N THR A 299 5.43 6.59 2.09
CA THR A 299 6.52 5.79 2.68
C THR A 299 7.12 6.50 3.89
N LEU A 300 7.54 5.73 4.90
CA LEU A 300 8.02 6.32 6.16
C LEU A 300 9.46 6.80 6.11
N ASP A 301 10.24 6.29 5.19
CA ASP A 301 11.68 6.48 5.08
C ASP A 301 12.10 7.41 3.93
N ALA A 302 11.16 7.80 3.07
CA ALA A 302 11.40 8.70 1.95
C ALA A 302 10.34 9.79 1.85
N ASN A 303 10.72 10.94 1.32
CA ASN A 303 9.83 12.06 1.03
C ASN A 303 9.89 12.35 -0.47
N CYS A 304 9.34 11.44 -1.24
CA CYS A 304 9.34 11.47 -2.69
C CYS A 304 7.99 11.00 -3.23
N GLU A 305 7.83 11.08 -4.53
CA GLU A 305 6.72 10.46 -5.25
C GLU A 305 6.65 8.97 -4.94
N ASP A 306 5.49 8.46 -4.53
CA ASP A 306 5.32 7.05 -4.21
C ASP A 306 3.95 6.47 -4.60
N LYS A 307 3.96 5.18 -4.95
CA LYS A 307 2.76 4.43 -5.30
C LYS A 307 1.77 4.40 -4.13
N GLU A 308 2.25 4.22 -2.92
CA GLU A 308 1.38 4.04 -1.76
C GLU A 308 0.57 5.30 -1.45
N ALA A 309 1.15 6.49 -1.69
CA ALA A 309 0.42 7.75 -1.57
C ALA A 309 -0.77 7.81 -2.54
N SER A 310 -0.59 7.37 -3.78
CA SER A 310 -1.68 7.32 -4.77
C SER A 310 -2.72 6.25 -4.45
N LEU A 311 -2.31 5.08 -3.94
CA LEU A 311 -3.23 4.05 -3.47
C LEU A 311 -4.10 4.55 -2.32
N TYR A 312 -3.49 5.21 -1.33
CA TYR A 312 -4.25 5.79 -0.21
C TYR A 312 -5.17 6.92 -0.66
N ALA A 313 -4.75 7.78 -1.60
CA ALA A 313 -5.60 8.84 -2.13
C ALA A 313 -6.84 8.28 -2.85
N ALA A 314 -6.67 7.26 -3.71
CA ALA A 314 -7.77 6.58 -4.36
C ALA A 314 -8.72 5.91 -3.35
N THR A 315 -8.17 5.22 -2.34
CA THR A 315 -8.97 4.55 -1.31
C THR A 315 -9.70 5.56 -0.41
N ALA A 316 -9.07 6.68 -0.07
CA ALA A 316 -9.67 7.74 0.75
C ALA A 316 -10.91 8.36 0.09
N THR A 317 -10.81 8.72 -1.19
CA THR A 317 -11.93 9.28 -1.95
C THR A 317 -13.01 8.23 -2.23
N TYR A 318 -12.63 6.97 -2.45
CA TYR A 318 -13.56 5.83 -2.50
C TYR A 318 -14.37 5.71 -1.21
N TYR A 319 -13.73 5.74 -0.03
CA TYR A 319 -14.44 5.66 1.25
C TYR A 319 -15.43 6.80 1.44
N LEU A 320 -15.09 8.02 1.00
CA LEU A 320 -16.00 9.16 1.02
C LEU A 320 -17.18 8.98 0.06
N SER A 321 -16.95 8.42 -1.14
CA SER A 321 -18.04 8.13 -2.07
C SER A 321 -19.06 7.16 -1.48
N LEU A 322 -18.63 6.16 -0.69
CA LEU A 322 -19.52 5.18 -0.06
C LEU A 322 -20.43 5.76 1.03
N VAL A 323 -20.15 6.95 1.54
CA VAL A 323 -20.92 7.60 2.63
C VAL A 323 -21.63 8.89 2.19
N THR A 324 -21.51 9.26 0.93
CA THR A 324 -22.12 10.44 0.32
C THR A 324 -23.13 10.05 -0.75
N LYS A 325 -23.88 11.01 -1.28
CA LYS A 325 -24.93 10.78 -2.29
C LYS A 325 -24.98 11.91 -3.30
N GLY A 326 -25.58 11.64 -4.47
CA GLY A 326 -25.81 12.65 -5.50
C GLY A 326 -24.52 13.24 -6.04
N GLU A 327 -24.47 14.55 -6.21
CA GLU A 327 -23.31 15.26 -6.77
C GLU A 327 -22.03 15.06 -5.91
N GLU A 328 -22.18 14.99 -4.60
CA GLU A 328 -21.03 14.76 -3.71
C GLU A 328 -20.43 13.35 -3.88
N HIS A 329 -21.28 12.33 -4.02
CA HIS A 329 -20.84 10.99 -4.37
C HIS A 329 -20.07 10.98 -5.69
N LYS A 330 -20.66 11.58 -6.73
CA LYS A 330 -20.04 11.67 -8.05
C LYS A 330 -18.69 12.39 -8.01
N HIS A 331 -18.62 13.50 -7.27
CA HIS A 331 -17.37 14.24 -7.11
C HIS A 331 -16.25 13.35 -6.53
N TYR A 332 -16.53 12.63 -5.42
CA TYR A 332 -15.54 11.73 -4.84
C TYR A 332 -15.23 10.52 -5.73
N ALA A 333 -16.20 10.02 -6.47
CA ALA A 333 -15.98 8.96 -7.46
C ALA A 333 -15.05 9.42 -8.58
N ASP A 334 -15.22 10.63 -9.10
CA ASP A 334 -14.35 11.21 -10.11
C ASP A 334 -12.90 11.40 -9.57
N LEU A 335 -12.74 11.87 -8.33
CA LEU A 335 -11.44 11.96 -7.68
C LEU A 335 -10.78 10.58 -7.50
N THR A 336 -11.58 9.58 -7.11
CA THR A 336 -11.12 8.18 -7.00
C THR A 336 -10.58 7.69 -8.34
N LYS A 337 -11.31 7.93 -9.42
CA LYS A 337 -10.90 7.52 -10.77
C LYS A 337 -9.59 8.18 -11.19
N GLN A 338 -9.42 9.49 -10.94
CA GLN A 338 -8.18 10.20 -11.25
C GLN A 338 -6.98 9.65 -10.47
N ALA A 339 -7.12 9.48 -9.15
CA ALA A 339 -6.07 8.92 -8.31
C ALA A 339 -5.75 7.46 -8.69
N ALA A 340 -6.76 6.66 -9.06
CA ALA A 340 -6.57 5.29 -9.48
C ALA A 340 -5.77 5.17 -10.79
N TYR A 341 -6.00 6.02 -11.78
CA TYR A 341 -5.19 6.01 -13.00
C TYR A 341 -3.72 6.33 -12.72
N PHE A 342 -3.45 7.27 -11.80
CA PHE A 342 -2.09 7.55 -11.39
C PHE A 342 -1.47 6.34 -10.65
N ALA A 343 -2.20 5.73 -9.72
CA ALA A 343 -1.75 4.53 -9.04
C ALA A 343 -1.45 3.39 -10.01
N LEU A 344 -2.28 3.21 -11.04
CA LEU A 344 -2.10 2.22 -12.10
C LEU A 344 -0.81 2.44 -12.91
N SER A 345 -0.33 3.69 -13.03
CA SER A 345 0.91 3.99 -13.75
C SER A 345 2.17 3.40 -13.11
N TRP A 346 2.09 3.00 -11.85
CA TRP A 346 3.16 2.31 -11.13
C TRP A 346 3.24 0.82 -11.40
N TYR A 347 2.22 0.24 -12.04
CA TYR A 347 2.12 -1.21 -12.28
C TYR A 347 2.58 -1.56 -13.70
N TYR A 348 3.34 -2.63 -13.81
CA TYR A 348 3.73 -3.17 -15.11
C TYR A 348 2.52 -3.77 -15.83
N LEU A 349 2.35 -3.36 -17.09
CA LEU A 349 1.36 -3.93 -18.02
C LEU A 349 1.92 -5.07 -18.86
N TRP A 350 3.23 -5.32 -18.78
CA TRP A 350 3.97 -6.33 -19.53
C TRP A 350 4.98 -7.05 -18.64
N ASP A 351 5.52 -8.14 -19.16
CA ASP A 351 6.59 -8.87 -18.47
C ASP A 351 7.96 -8.28 -18.84
N VAL A 352 8.64 -7.73 -17.85
CA VAL A 352 9.99 -7.20 -18.00
C VAL A 352 10.97 -8.39 -18.07
N PRO A 353 11.85 -8.45 -19.09
CA PRO A 353 12.85 -9.51 -19.16
C PRO A 353 13.89 -9.37 -18.03
N PHE A 354 14.19 -10.48 -17.38
CA PHE A 354 15.25 -10.55 -16.39
C PHE A 354 16.59 -10.91 -17.05
N ALA A 355 17.68 -10.40 -16.49
CA ALA A 355 19.01 -10.87 -16.88
C ALA A 355 19.25 -12.31 -16.41
N PRO A 356 20.02 -13.12 -17.14
CA PRO A 356 20.40 -14.46 -16.71
C PRO A 356 21.03 -14.48 -15.30
N GLY A 357 20.65 -15.43 -14.46
CA GLY A 357 21.12 -15.56 -13.08
C GLY A 357 20.42 -14.63 -12.07
N GLN A 358 19.41 -13.91 -12.49
CA GLN A 358 18.50 -13.20 -11.56
C GLN A 358 17.43 -14.18 -11.06
N MET A 359 17.42 -14.44 -9.74
CA MET A 359 16.58 -15.46 -9.10
C MET A 359 15.11 -15.39 -9.53
N LEU A 360 14.49 -14.20 -9.54
CA LEU A 360 13.09 -14.06 -9.93
C LEU A 360 12.87 -14.38 -11.42
N GLY A 361 13.82 -14.06 -12.27
CA GLY A 361 13.79 -14.43 -13.70
C GLY A 361 13.98 -15.93 -13.88
N ASP A 362 14.89 -16.53 -13.14
CA ASP A 362 15.21 -17.96 -13.23
C ASP A 362 14.01 -18.84 -12.81
N ILE A 363 13.19 -18.38 -11.87
CA ILE A 363 11.93 -19.05 -11.50
C ILE A 363 10.73 -18.67 -12.39
N GLY A 364 10.96 -17.83 -13.41
CA GLY A 364 9.94 -17.47 -14.41
C GLY A 364 8.90 -16.45 -13.95
N LEU A 365 9.21 -15.60 -12.95
CA LEU A 365 8.28 -14.57 -12.47
C LEU A 365 7.78 -13.68 -13.61
N LYS A 366 6.49 -13.49 -13.67
CA LYS A 366 5.80 -12.55 -14.56
C LYS A 366 5.62 -11.23 -13.83
N THR A 367 6.13 -10.13 -14.41
CA THR A 367 6.10 -8.82 -13.75
C THR A 367 4.82 -8.04 -13.97
N ARG A 368 4.01 -8.36 -14.97
CA ARG A 368 2.71 -7.71 -15.17
C ARG A 368 1.85 -7.84 -13.91
N GLY A 369 1.24 -6.74 -13.49
CA GLY A 369 0.47 -6.67 -12.25
C GLY A 369 1.29 -6.44 -10.98
N TRP A 370 2.62 -6.45 -11.05
CA TRP A 370 3.48 -5.96 -9.97
C TRP A 370 3.68 -4.45 -10.09
N GLY A 371 3.80 -3.76 -8.96
CA GLY A 371 4.10 -2.33 -8.91
C GLY A 371 5.47 -2.04 -8.30
N ASN A 372 6.01 -0.87 -8.58
CA ASN A 372 7.15 -0.32 -7.86
C ASN A 372 6.69 0.45 -6.62
N VAL A 373 7.54 0.56 -5.60
CA VAL A 373 7.22 1.26 -4.35
C VAL A 373 7.19 2.77 -4.56
N SER A 374 8.30 3.33 -5.01
CA SER A 374 8.51 4.79 -5.12
C SER A 374 9.70 5.10 -6.01
N VAL A 375 9.93 6.40 -6.27
CA VAL A 375 11.11 6.86 -6.99
C VAL A 375 12.42 6.51 -6.26
N GLU A 376 12.39 6.54 -4.92
CA GLU A 376 13.57 6.24 -4.10
C GLU A 376 13.73 4.76 -3.75
N ASN A 377 12.63 4.00 -3.80
CA ASN A 377 12.60 2.57 -3.54
C ASN A 377 12.07 1.84 -4.79
N ASN A 378 12.92 1.73 -5.79
CA ASN A 378 12.58 1.23 -7.13
C ASN A 378 12.59 -0.31 -7.25
N HIS A 379 12.11 -1.02 -6.25
CA HIS A 379 11.91 -2.47 -6.29
C HIS A 379 10.44 -2.83 -6.44
N ILE A 380 10.17 -4.02 -6.94
CA ILE A 380 8.80 -4.54 -6.99
C ILE A 380 8.25 -4.74 -5.58
N ASP A 381 6.95 -4.54 -5.43
CA ASP A 381 6.31 -4.46 -4.14
C ASP A 381 4.97 -5.20 -4.14
N VAL A 382 4.71 -5.90 -3.04
CA VAL A 382 3.46 -6.65 -2.80
C VAL A 382 2.33 -5.78 -2.20
N PHE A 383 2.62 -4.52 -1.85
CA PHE A 383 1.63 -3.67 -1.23
C PHE A 383 0.59 -3.21 -2.25
N VAL A 384 -0.61 -3.74 -2.14
CA VAL A 384 -1.77 -3.42 -2.97
C VAL A 384 -2.85 -2.71 -2.15
N PHE A 385 -2.87 -2.91 -0.83
CA PHE A 385 -3.91 -2.43 0.09
C PHE A 385 -5.31 -2.85 -0.42
N GLU A 386 -6.30 -1.97 -0.42
CA GLU A 386 -7.64 -2.23 -0.96
C GLU A 386 -7.77 -1.93 -2.47
N PHE A 387 -6.67 -1.68 -3.17
CA PHE A 387 -6.73 -1.14 -4.52
C PHE A 387 -7.45 -2.05 -5.52
N ALA A 388 -7.33 -3.36 -5.37
CA ALA A 388 -8.08 -4.28 -6.23
C ALA A 388 -9.61 -4.12 -6.06
N ASP A 389 -10.08 -3.84 -4.85
CA ASP A 389 -11.50 -3.60 -4.58
C ASP A 389 -11.95 -2.22 -5.08
N VAL A 390 -11.10 -1.21 -4.94
CA VAL A 390 -11.31 0.12 -5.54
C VAL A 390 -11.46 0.00 -7.07
N LEU A 391 -10.60 -0.78 -7.72
CA LEU A 391 -10.67 -1.01 -9.18
C LEU A 391 -11.96 -1.73 -9.59
N ARG A 392 -12.36 -2.77 -8.87
CA ARG A 392 -13.64 -3.48 -9.14
C ARG A 392 -14.84 -2.56 -8.95
N TRP A 393 -14.81 -1.72 -7.92
CA TRP A 393 -15.84 -0.73 -7.70
C TRP A 393 -15.88 0.31 -8.83
N LEU A 394 -14.72 0.87 -9.26
CA LEU A 394 -14.63 1.80 -10.39
C LEU A 394 -15.13 1.17 -11.70
N SER A 395 -14.85 -0.12 -11.91
CA SER A 395 -15.37 -0.85 -13.08
C SER A 395 -16.90 -0.81 -13.14
N ASN A 396 -17.56 -1.03 -12.00
CA ASN A 396 -19.02 -0.98 -11.91
C ASN A 396 -19.57 0.45 -11.99
N GLU A 397 -18.95 1.40 -11.30
CA GLU A 397 -19.39 2.80 -11.22
C GLU A 397 -19.35 3.50 -12.60
N TYR A 398 -18.31 3.20 -13.39
CA TYR A 398 -18.09 3.84 -14.70
C TYR A 398 -18.35 2.92 -15.90
N ASN A 399 -18.77 1.67 -15.67
CA ASN A 399 -18.89 0.65 -16.72
C ASN A 399 -17.60 0.51 -17.56
N GLU A 400 -16.45 0.47 -16.88
CA GLU A 400 -15.10 0.43 -17.47
C GLU A 400 -14.39 -0.87 -17.08
N SER A 401 -14.43 -1.87 -17.96
CA SER A 401 -13.95 -3.22 -17.65
C SER A 401 -12.43 -3.31 -17.42
N ARG A 402 -11.63 -2.39 -17.98
CA ARG A 402 -10.17 -2.41 -17.81
C ARG A 402 -9.76 -2.41 -16.33
N PHE A 403 -10.56 -1.76 -15.47
CA PHE A 403 -10.31 -1.73 -14.04
C PHE A 403 -10.45 -3.11 -13.39
N SER A 404 -11.57 -3.79 -13.62
CA SER A 404 -11.78 -5.14 -13.07
C SER A 404 -10.82 -6.18 -13.67
N ASP A 405 -10.56 -6.08 -14.97
CA ASP A 405 -9.65 -6.97 -15.66
C ASP A 405 -8.22 -6.82 -15.11
N PHE A 406 -7.77 -5.60 -14.88
CA PHE A 406 -6.43 -5.39 -14.32
C PHE A 406 -6.35 -5.69 -12.82
N ALA A 407 -7.45 -5.54 -12.07
CA ALA A 407 -7.53 -6.03 -10.69
C ALA A 407 -7.27 -7.55 -10.61
N GLU A 408 -7.76 -8.32 -11.60
CA GLU A 408 -7.48 -9.76 -11.67
C GLU A 408 -6.02 -10.04 -12.05
N VAL A 409 -5.42 -9.24 -12.95
CA VAL A 409 -3.98 -9.34 -13.24
C VAL A 409 -3.15 -9.11 -11.98
N ILE A 410 -3.44 -8.07 -11.20
CA ILE A 410 -2.77 -7.81 -9.91
C ILE A 410 -2.96 -8.99 -8.96
N SER A 411 -4.18 -9.45 -8.77
CA SER A 411 -4.53 -10.52 -7.83
C SER A 411 -3.83 -11.84 -8.15
N THR A 412 -3.71 -12.18 -9.42
CA THR A 412 -2.99 -13.40 -9.84
C THR A 412 -1.48 -13.24 -9.73
N SER A 413 -0.95 -12.05 -10.04
CA SER A 413 0.48 -11.77 -9.92
C SER A 413 0.99 -11.89 -8.49
N MET A 414 0.25 -11.41 -7.51
CA MET A 414 0.64 -11.47 -6.09
C MET A 414 0.79 -12.90 -5.58
N ARG A 415 0.14 -13.89 -6.20
CA ARG A 415 0.22 -15.30 -5.79
C ARG A 415 1.48 -16.03 -6.25
N GLN A 416 2.25 -15.46 -7.16
CA GLN A 416 3.44 -16.11 -7.72
C GLN A 416 4.55 -16.36 -6.69
N LEU A 417 4.64 -15.53 -5.65
CA LEU A 417 5.68 -15.63 -4.62
C LEU A 417 5.20 -16.32 -3.34
N LEU A 418 4.03 -16.98 -3.36
CA LEU A 418 3.62 -17.82 -2.25
C LEU A 418 4.59 -19.00 -2.09
N PRO A 419 5.08 -19.26 -0.87
CA PRO A 419 6.01 -20.36 -0.64
C PRO A 419 5.32 -21.72 -0.81
N TYR A 420 5.96 -22.64 -1.54
CA TYR A 420 5.52 -24.02 -1.72
C TYR A 420 6.73 -24.91 -2.07
N GLU A 421 6.56 -26.22 -1.94
CA GLU A 421 7.64 -27.17 -2.15
C GLU A 421 8.27 -27.03 -3.55
N GLY A 422 9.58 -26.88 -3.58
CA GLY A 422 10.35 -26.69 -4.81
C GLY A 422 10.28 -25.30 -5.43
N HIS A 423 9.47 -24.42 -4.90
CA HIS A 423 9.42 -23.03 -5.33
C HIS A 423 10.43 -22.16 -4.58
N MET A 424 10.65 -20.94 -5.08
CA MET A 424 11.61 -20.00 -4.50
C MET A 424 13.02 -20.62 -4.33
N CYS A 425 13.36 -21.57 -5.20
CA CYS A 425 14.66 -22.28 -5.17
C CYS A 425 14.99 -22.92 -3.81
N GLY A 426 13.97 -23.35 -3.06
CA GLY A 426 14.12 -23.90 -1.72
C GLY A 426 14.44 -22.91 -0.62
N ILE A 427 14.36 -21.60 -0.90
CA ILE A 427 14.68 -20.54 0.08
C ILE A 427 13.58 -20.40 1.13
N ALA A 428 12.33 -20.58 0.75
CA ALA A 428 11.18 -20.49 1.64
C ALA A 428 10.42 -21.81 1.68
N LYS A 429 9.81 -22.11 2.81
CA LYS A 429 8.96 -23.29 3.04
C LYS A 429 7.50 -22.89 3.11
N VAL A 430 6.62 -23.82 2.80
CA VAL A 430 5.19 -23.67 3.01
C VAL A 430 4.92 -23.39 4.49
N GLY A 431 4.12 -22.36 4.76
CA GLY A 431 3.73 -22.00 6.12
C GLY A 431 4.71 -21.11 6.88
N TYR A 432 5.70 -20.60 6.21
CA TYR A 432 6.55 -19.56 6.80
C TYR A 432 5.96 -18.19 6.55
#